data_39374e88ea2c4cf233f4f450346d7eed
#
_entry.id   39374e88ea2c4cf233f4f450346d7eed
#
_cell.length_a   1.000
_cell.length_b   1.000
_cell.length_c   1.000
_cell.angle_alpha   90.00
_cell.angle_beta   90.00
_cell.angle_gamma   90.00
#
_symmetry.space_group_name_H-M   'P 1'
#
loop_
_entity.id
_entity.type
_entity.pdbx_description
1 polymer ?
#
loop_
_entity_poly.entity_id
_entity_poly.type
_entity_poly.pdbx_seq_one_letter_code
_entity_poly.pdbx_strand_id
1 'polypeptide(L)'
;MVKGKYIPTILQREKTTTIRWGIVIPKYKEIIIHGGGHVIGKAIIEDVEYKKVKDLTHKDAIRDGFSSRAELLNELKSMYPKIKKNDYVTIIRFRLVKLAENEDEAAIYHGFRPADIARIALRYEIPLSKEERGILRLLTKAGSLRRAAKELGGLEKRRLVRRVIRKALDLLLKQGILSSDSSDQP
;
A
#
# COMPACT_ATOMS: atom_id res chain seq x y z
N MET A 1 8.02 -0.72 2.61
CA MET A 1 6.73 -0.14 3.01
C MET A 1 6.98 1.20 3.69
N VAL A 2 6.23 2.23 3.31
CA VAL A 2 6.31 3.57 3.93
C VAL A 2 5.04 3.84 4.74
N LYS A 3 5.15 4.70 5.77
CA LYS A 3 3.96 5.11 6.55
C LYS A 3 3.03 5.94 5.64
N GLY A 4 1.71 5.79 5.79
CA GLY A 4 0.71 6.48 4.96
C GLY A 4 0.85 8.00 4.92
N LYS A 5 1.34 8.61 6.00
CA LYS A 5 1.56 10.07 6.08
C LYS A 5 2.55 10.62 5.04
N TYR A 6 3.43 9.76 4.48
CA TYR A 6 4.42 10.18 3.47
C TYR A 6 3.94 9.99 2.02
N ILE A 7 2.73 9.46 1.79
CA ILE A 7 2.22 9.26 0.44
C ILE A 7 2.14 10.56 -0.35
N PRO A 8 1.56 11.66 0.18
CA PRO A 8 1.47 12.91 -0.56
C PRO A 8 2.85 13.44 -1.00
N THR A 9 3.82 13.45 -0.09
CA THR A 9 5.18 13.97 -0.36
C THR A 9 5.95 13.10 -1.36
N ILE A 10 5.69 11.77 -1.40
CA ILE A 10 6.26 10.89 -2.43
C ILE A 10 5.63 11.20 -3.79
N LEU A 11 4.31 11.39 -3.86
CA LEU A 11 3.61 11.70 -5.11
C LEU A 11 4.03 13.07 -5.68
N GLN A 12 4.26 14.05 -4.80
CA GLN A 12 4.76 15.38 -5.15
C GLN A 12 6.26 15.41 -5.45
N ARG A 13 6.95 14.25 -5.32
CA ARG A 13 8.41 14.10 -5.50
C ARG A 13 9.26 14.91 -4.51
N GLU A 14 8.69 15.32 -3.40
CA GLU A 14 9.40 16.01 -2.32
C GLU A 14 10.23 15.02 -1.50
N LYS A 15 9.62 13.87 -1.16
CA LYS A 15 10.33 12.75 -0.52
C LYS A 15 10.95 11.87 -1.59
N THR A 16 12.26 11.95 -1.72
CA THR A 16 13.07 11.21 -2.72
C THR A 16 14.02 10.19 -2.11
N THR A 17 14.11 10.14 -0.78
CA THR A 17 14.95 9.16 -0.07
C THR A 17 14.15 8.40 0.98
N THR A 18 14.72 7.29 1.42
CA THR A 18 14.28 6.58 2.63
C THR A 18 15.48 6.11 3.41
N ILE A 19 15.45 6.33 4.72
CA ILE A 19 16.56 5.97 5.61
C ILE A 19 16.21 4.70 6.37
N ARG A 20 17.15 3.77 6.44
CA ARG A 20 17.05 2.49 7.14
C ARG A 20 18.17 2.32 8.13
N TRP A 21 17.89 1.82 9.32
CA TRP A 21 18.92 1.48 10.29
C TRP A 21 19.74 0.29 9.82
N GLY A 22 21.06 0.37 9.98
CA GLY A 22 22.04 -0.62 9.55
C GLY A 22 22.45 -0.48 8.09
N ILE A 23 23.23 -1.43 7.63
CA ILE A 23 23.69 -1.52 6.24
C ILE A 23 22.71 -2.40 5.48
N VAL A 24 21.95 -1.80 4.57
CA VAL A 24 20.97 -2.48 3.73
C VAL A 24 21.45 -2.41 2.28
N ILE A 25 21.66 -3.56 1.67
CA ILE A 25 22.03 -3.67 0.26
C ILE A 25 20.76 -4.05 -0.53
N PRO A 26 20.22 -3.16 -1.36
CA PRO A 26 19.06 -3.49 -2.18
C PRO A 26 19.39 -4.58 -3.19
N LYS A 27 18.57 -5.64 -3.24
CA LYS A 27 18.76 -6.73 -4.20
C LYS A 27 18.34 -6.36 -5.62
N TYR A 28 17.41 -5.43 -5.76
CA TYR A 28 16.81 -5.04 -7.03
C TYR A 28 16.90 -3.53 -7.22
N LYS A 29 17.14 -3.13 -8.46
CA LYS A 29 17.14 -1.71 -8.85
C LYS A 29 15.73 -1.12 -8.92
N GLU A 30 14.74 -1.95 -9.29
CA GLU A 30 13.33 -1.58 -9.28
C GLU A 30 12.67 -2.02 -7.97
N ILE A 31 11.89 -1.14 -7.39
CA ILE A 31 11.15 -1.37 -6.15
C ILE A 31 9.70 -0.96 -6.30
N ILE A 32 8.82 -1.66 -5.59
CA ILE A 32 7.42 -1.29 -5.45
C ILE A 32 7.24 -0.55 -4.13
N ILE A 33 6.74 0.68 -4.22
CA ILE A 33 6.45 1.49 -3.04
C ILE A 33 5.05 1.14 -2.54
N HIS A 34 4.99 0.66 -1.30
CA HIS A 34 3.73 0.43 -0.60
C HIS A 34 3.56 1.48 0.50
N GLY A 35 2.39 2.11 0.56
CA GLY A 35 2.01 3.06 1.60
C GLY A 35 0.54 2.95 1.95
N GLY A 36 0.19 3.12 3.23
CA GLY A 36 -1.21 3.04 3.67
C GLY A 36 -1.92 1.71 3.41
N GLY A 37 -1.19 0.66 3.03
CA GLY A 37 -1.75 -0.65 2.69
C GLY A 37 -1.99 -0.88 1.20
N HIS A 38 -1.65 0.10 0.36
CA HIS A 38 -1.79 0.05 -1.10
C HIS A 38 -0.44 0.13 -1.79
N VAL A 39 -0.38 -0.31 -3.04
CA VAL A 39 0.74 0.00 -3.95
C VAL A 39 0.61 1.46 -4.35
N ILE A 40 1.67 2.24 -4.15
CA ILE A 40 1.72 3.66 -4.54
C ILE A 40 2.28 3.80 -5.94
N GLY A 41 3.24 2.95 -6.30
CA GLY A 41 3.86 2.96 -7.61
C GLY A 41 5.14 2.16 -7.67
N LYS A 42 5.74 2.13 -8.86
CA LYS A 42 7.09 1.62 -9.11
C LYS A 42 8.09 2.76 -9.01
N ALA A 43 9.23 2.48 -8.39
CA ALA A 43 10.35 3.40 -8.32
C ALA A 43 11.66 2.70 -8.67
N ILE A 44 12.62 3.47 -9.16
CA ILE A 44 13.98 3.03 -9.43
C ILE A 44 14.87 3.57 -8.33
N ILE A 45 15.72 2.71 -7.76
CA ILE A 45 16.80 3.12 -6.87
C ILE A 45 17.90 3.75 -7.72
N GLU A 46 18.19 5.03 -7.45
CA GLU A 46 19.20 5.79 -8.16
C GLU A 46 20.56 5.74 -7.46
N ASP A 47 20.53 5.68 -6.12
CA ASP A 47 21.74 5.74 -5.30
C ASP A 47 21.51 5.13 -3.92
N VAL A 48 22.59 4.63 -3.33
CA VAL A 48 22.62 4.09 -1.96
C VAL A 48 23.84 4.61 -1.24
N GLU A 49 23.62 5.38 -0.19
CA GLU A 49 24.67 5.99 0.62
C GLU A 49 24.62 5.45 2.06
N TYR A 50 25.79 5.27 2.67
CA TYR A 50 25.91 4.82 4.05
C TYR A 50 26.52 5.93 4.88
N LYS A 51 25.81 6.33 5.94
CA LYS A 51 26.27 7.36 6.90
C LYS A 51 26.08 6.89 8.33
N LYS A 52 26.85 7.46 9.25
CA LYS A 52 26.49 7.35 10.68
C LYS A 52 25.33 8.29 10.99
N VAL A 53 24.52 7.92 11.98
CA VAL A 53 23.37 8.75 12.42
C VAL A 53 23.81 10.18 12.76
N LYS A 54 24.98 10.34 13.39
CA LYS A 54 25.55 11.66 13.72
C LYS A 54 25.88 12.54 12.52
N ASP A 55 26.18 11.91 11.36
CA ASP A 55 26.62 12.57 10.13
C ASP A 55 25.45 12.90 9.19
N LEU A 56 24.20 12.56 9.59
CA LEU A 56 23.02 12.97 8.86
C LEU A 56 22.90 14.50 8.86
N THR A 57 22.62 15.07 7.71
CA THR A 57 22.53 16.51 7.47
C THR A 57 21.08 17.00 7.39
N HIS A 58 20.90 18.32 7.40
CA HIS A 58 19.60 18.92 7.10
C HIS A 58 19.10 18.56 5.69
N LYS A 59 20.02 18.49 4.71
CA LYS A 59 19.70 18.07 3.33
C LYS A 59 19.18 16.65 3.26
N ASP A 60 19.73 15.73 4.07
CA ASP A 60 19.22 14.35 4.15
C ASP A 60 17.79 14.33 4.73
N ALA A 61 17.52 15.18 5.72
CA ALA A 61 16.17 15.31 6.30
C ALA A 61 15.15 15.81 5.27
N ILE A 62 15.45 16.90 4.56
CA ILE A 62 14.55 17.45 3.54
C ILE A 62 14.24 16.40 2.47
N ARG A 63 15.25 15.69 1.95
CA ARG A 63 15.07 14.66 0.93
C ARG A 63 14.23 13.46 1.44
N ASP A 64 14.29 13.20 2.74
CA ASP A 64 13.49 12.13 3.37
C ASP A 64 12.09 12.62 3.81
N GLY A 65 11.73 13.88 3.49
CA GLY A 65 10.40 14.47 3.71
C GLY A 65 10.19 15.02 5.13
N PHE A 66 11.28 15.46 5.79
CA PHE A 66 11.24 16.11 7.10
C PHE A 66 11.63 17.60 6.98
N SER A 67 11.05 18.43 7.82
CA SER A 67 11.34 19.88 7.84
C SER A 67 12.71 20.20 8.46
N SER A 68 13.26 19.30 9.25
CA SER A 68 14.53 19.51 9.94
C SER A 68 15.27 18.22 10.26
N ARG A 69 16.61 18.34 10.46
CA ARG A 69 17.42 17.24 10.97
C ARG A 69 16.95 16.72 12.32
N ALA A 70 16.48 17.61 13.19
CA ALA A 70 15.96 17.22 14.51
C ALA A 70 14.71 16.35 14.39
N GLU A 71 13.80 16.70 13.50
CA GLU A 71 12.59 15.90 13.21
C GLU A 71 12.95 14.52 12.65
N LEU A 72 13.88 14.46 11.68
CA LEU A 72 14.39 13.18 11.16
C LEU A 72 14.96 12.30 12.27
N LEU A 73 15.82 12.84 13.14
CA LEU A 73 16.44 12.08 14.23
C LEU A 73 15.38 11.58 15.25
N ASN A 74 14.37 12.38 15.55
CA ASN A 74 13.28 11.99 16.42
C ASN A 74 12.44 10.85 15.80
N GLU A 75 12.13 10.93 14.50
CA GLU A 75 11.41 9.86 13.81
C GLU A 75 12.26 8.57 13.74
N LEU A 76 13.58 8.66 13.49
CA LEU A 76 14.47 7.51 13.53
C LEU A 76 14.49 6.84 14.90
N LYS A 77 14.57 7.62 15.98
CA LYS A 77 14.49 7.09 17.36
C LYS A 77 13.13 6.45 17.65
N SER A 78 12.05 7.02 17.17
CA SER A 78 10.69 6.45 17.31
C SER A 78 10.56 5.11 16.58
N MET A 79 11.14 5.00 15.38
CA MET A 79 11.12 3.75 14.61
C MET A 79 12.10 2.70 15.13
N TYR A 80 13.24 3.15 15.64
CA TYR A 80 14.35 2.32 16.09
C TYR A 80 14.83 2.75 17.48
N PRO A 81 14.13 2.38 18.57
CA PRO A 81 14.43 2.87 19.93
C PRO A 81 15.88 2.61 20.40
N LYS A 82 16.53 1.57 19.86
CA LYS A 82 17.90 1.18 20.20
C LYS A 82 18.98 1.86 19.34
N ILE A 83 18.60 2.71 18.37
CA ILE A 83 19.56 3.36 17.47
C ILE A 83 20.48 4.32 18.22
N LYS A 84 21.77 4.24 17.92
CA LYS A 84 22.81 5.08 18.53
C LYS A 84 23.41 6.05 17.51
N LYS A 85 24.02 7.12 17.99
CA LYS A 85 24.64 8.16 17.14
C LYS A 85 25.75 7.65 16.20
N ASN A 86 26.45 6.60 16.60
CA ASN A 86 27.54 6.00 15.83
C ASN A 86 27.09 4.84 14.95
N ASP A 87 25.83 4.43 15.02
CA ASP A 87 25.30 3.37 14.16
C ASP A 87 25.23 3.86 12.72
N TYR A 88 25.41 2.91 11.80
CA TYR A 88 25.20 3.18 10.38
C TYR A 88 23.73 3.18 10.03
N VAL A 89 23.39 4.02 9.09
CA VAL A 89 22.11 4.04 8.37
C VAL A 89 22.37 3.99 6.88
N THR A 90 21.44 3.41 6.17
CA THR A 90 21.44 3.37 4.71
C THR A 90 20.42 4.39 4.20
N ILE A 91 20.88 5.32 3.37
CA ILE A 91 20.05 6.29 2.66
C ILE A 91 19.84 5.75 1.25
N ILE A 92 18.62 5.37 0.93
CA ILE A 92 18.26 4.86 -0.40
C ILE A 92 17.56 5.99 -1.14
N ARG A 93 18.16 6.51 -2.20
CA ARG A 93 17.56 7.49 -3.10
C ARG A 93 16.80 6.77 -4.19
N PHE A 94 15.57 7.18 -4.40
CA PHE A 94 14.68 6.59 -5.40
C PHE A 94 13.96 7.66 -6.20
N ARG A 95 13.62 7.31 -7.43
CA ARG A 95 12.77 8.11 -8.31
C ARG A 95 11.53 7.32 -8.67
N LEU A 96 10.37 7.91 -8.42
CA LEU A 96 9.09 7.34 -8.81
C LEU A 96 8.98 7.35 -10.34
N VAL A 97 8.76 6.17 -10.96
CA VAL A 97 8.74 5.99 -12.42
C VAL A 97 7.33 5.82 -12.94
N LYS A 98 6.53 5.05 -12.21
CA LYS A 98 5.14 4.81 -12.53
C LYS A 98 4.32 4.91 -11.26
N LEU A 99 3.29 5.74 -11.26
CA LEU A 99 2.25 5.68 -10.22
C LEU A 99 1.52 4.34 -10.36
N ALA A 100 1.18 3.72 -9.25
CA ALA A 100 0.14 2.72 -9.31
C ALA A 100 -1.14 3.49 -9.60
N GLU A 101 -1.54 3.49 -10.83
CA GLU A 101 -2.97 3.52 -11.11
C GLU A 101 -3.55 2.38 -10.29
N ASN A 102 -4.75 2.54 -9.76
CA ASN A 102 -5.46 1.46 -9.06
C ASN A 102 -5.78 0.28 -10.00
N GLU A 103 -5.03 0.16 -11.11
CA GLU A 103 -5.16 -0.84 -12.15
C GLU A 103 -5.04 -2.27 -11.63
N ASP A 104 -4.22 -2.53 -10.60
CA ASP A 104 -4.11 -3.90 -10.10
C ASP A 104 -5.39 -4.35 -9.35
N GLU A 105 -6.07 -3.48 -8.61
CA GLU A 105 -7.39 -3.79 -8.04
C GLU A 105 -8.50 -3.59 -9.09
N ALA A 106 -8.39 -2.58 -9.96
CA ALA A 106 -9.32 -2.38 -11.06
C ALA A 106 -9.24 -3.52 -12.08
N ALA A 107 -8.03 -3.94 -12.49
CA ALA A 107 -7.84 -5.07 -13.40
C ALA A 107 -8.31 -6.40 -12.79
N ILE A 108 -8.04 -6.64 -11.49
CA ILE A 108 -8.45 -7.87 -10.80
C ILE A 108 -9.97 -7.96 -10.62
N TYR A 109 -10.65 -6.82 -10.54
CA TYR A 109 -12.09 -6.75 -10.30
C TYR A 109 -12.86 -6.04 -11.42
N HIS A 110 -12.33 -6.04 -12.64
CA HIS A 110 -12.95 -5.42 -13.83
C HIS A 110 -13.44 -3.99 -13.57
N GLY A 111 -12.61 -3.17 -12.93
CA GLY A 111 -12.95 -1.77 -12.61
C GLY A 111 -13.80 -1.55 -11.34
N PHE A 112 -14.39 -2.61 -10.80
CA PHE A 112 -15.25 -2.49 -9.63
C PHE A 112 -14.48 -2.42 -8.31
N ARG A 113 -14.97 -1.63 -7.37
CA ARG A 113 -14.43 -1.65 -6.01
C ARG A 113 -14.89 -2.89 -5.25
N PRO A 114 -14.03 -3.54 -4.47
CA PRO A 114 -14.42 -4.73 -3.69
C PRO A 114 -15.64 -4.53 -2.79
N ALA A 115 -15.81 -3.35 -2.19
CA ALA A 115 -16.97 -3.05 -1.36
C ALA A 115 -18.29 -2.92 -2.17
N ASP A 116 -18.20 -2.45 -3.42
CA ASP A 116 -19.36 -2.34 -4.30
C ASP A 116 -19.78 -3.70 -4.83
N ILE A 117 -18.80 -4.54 -5.23
CA ILE A 117 -19.06 -5.96 -5.55
C ILE A 117 -19.78 -6.64 -4.39
N ALA A 118 -19.31 -6.44 -3.15
CA ALA A 118 -19.91 -7.02 -1.97
C ALA A 118 -21.36 -6.55 -1.76
N ARG A 119 -21.65 -5.25 -1.95
CA ARG A 119 -23.02 -4.70 -1.84
C ARG A 119 -23.94 -5.29 -2.90
N ILE A 120 -23.50 -5.32 -4.16
CA ILE A 120 -24.26 -5.85 -5.28
C ILE A 120 -24.55 -7.33 -5.06
N ALA A 121 -23.52 -8.11 -4.68
CA ALA A 121 -23.65 -9.54 -4.41
C ALA A 121 -24.67 -9.85 -3.29
N LEU A 122 -24.70 -9.04 -2.24
CA LEU A 122 -25.66 -9.17 -1.15
C LEU A 122 -27.06 -8.75 -1.58
N ARG A 123 -27.20 -7.71 -2.42
CA ARG A 123 -28.48 -7.21 -2.92
C ARG A 123 -29.18 -8.20 -3.85
N TYR A 124 -28.41 -8.83 -4.73
CA TYR A 124 -28.94 -9.80 -5.70
C TYR A 124 -28.94 -11.23 -5.19
N GLU A 125 -28.65 -11.43 -3.89
CA GLU A 125 -28.72 -12.73 -3.20
C GLU A 125 -28.05 -13.88 -3.96
N ILE A 126 -26.91 -13.59 -4.63
CA ILE A 126 -26.18 -14.60 -5.39
C ILE A 126 -25.86 -15.84 -4.53
N PRO A 127 -25.70 -17.05 -5.12
CA PRO A 127 -25.53 -18.30 -4.39
C PRO A 127 -24.17 -18.38 -3.68
N LEU A 128 -24.12 -17.86 -2.46
CA LEU A 128 -22.97 -17.87 -1.57
C LEU A 128 -23.34 -18.57 -0.25
N SER A 129 -22.34 -19.17 0.39
CA SER A 129 -22.49 -19.75 1.71
C SER A 129 -22.81 -18.67 2.78
N LYS A 130 -23.34 -19.10 3.92
CA LYS A 130 -23.61 -18.22 5.07
C LYS A 130 -22.35 -17.49 5.54
N GLU A 131 -21.21 -18.18 5.53
CA GLU A 131 -19.90 -17.62 5.91
C GLU A 131 -19.42 -16.58 4.89
N GLU A 132 -19.53 -16.88 3.60
CA GLU A 132 -19.15 -15.96 2.52
C GLU A 132 -19.98 -14.69 2.56
N ARG A 133 -21.29 -14.80 2.78
CA ARG A 133 -22.18 -13.63 2.97
C ARG A 133 -21.77 -12.82 4.21
N GLY A 134 -21.37 -13.49 5.31
CA GLY A 134 -20.83 -12.83 6.50
C GLY A 134 -19.60 -11.98 6.19
N ILE A 135 -18.66 -12.53 5.41
CA ILE A 135 -17.45 -11.81 4.97
C ILE A 135 -17.81 -10.61 4.08
N LEU A 136 -18.78 -10.75 3.15
CA LEU A 136 -19.22 -9.63 2.31
C LEU A 136 -19.89 -8.51 3.13
N ARG A 137 -20.75 -8.86 4.10
CA ARG A 137 -21.36 -7.88 5.02
C ARG A 137 -20.29 -7.13 5.82
N LEU A 138 -19.28 -7.86 6.30
CA LEU A 138 -18.17 -7.26 7.01
C LEU A 138 -17.38 -6.30 6.11
N LEU A 139 -17.11 -6.70 4.86
CA LEU A 139 -16.40 -5.85 3.90
C LEU A 139 -17.16 -4.58 3.54
N THR A 140 -18.50 -4.67 3.36
CA THR A 140 -19.35 -3.49 3.13
C THR A 140 -19.31 -2.51 4.30
N LYS A 141 -19.28 -3.00 5.53
CA LYS A 141 -19.15 -2.18 6.75
C LYS A 141 -17.76 -1.59 6.90
N ALA A 142 -16.73 -2.41 6.69
CA ALA A 142 -15.32 -2.00 6.84
C ALA A 142 -14.86 -1.06 5.71
N GLY A 143 -15.45 -1.12 4.53
CA GLY A 143 -15.13 -0.28 3.36
C GLY A 143 -13.79 -0.62 2.68
N SER A 144 -12.98 -1.54 3.24
CA SER A 144 -11.72 -1.95 2.63
C SER A 144 -11.34 -3.38 3.02
N LEU A 145 -10.66 -4.09 2.10
CA LEU A 145 -10.14 -5.45 2.31
C LEU A 145 -9.25 -5.55 3.56
N ARG A 146 -8.44 -4.52 3.83
CA ARG A 146 -7.54 -4.51 4.98
C ARG A 146 -8.28 -4.42 6.30
N ARG A 147 -9.28 -3.54 6.39
CA ARG A 147 -10.11 -3.40 7.60
C ARG A 147 -10.93 -4.67 7.84
N ALA A 148 -11.57 -5.19 6.79
CA ALA A 148 -12.32 -6.44 6.88
C ALA A 148 -11.44 -7.61 7.34
N ALA A 149 -10.21 -7.74 6.83
CA ALA A 149 -9.28 -8.78 7.26
C ALA A 149 -8.89 -8.63 8.75
N LYS A 150 -8.65 -7.40 9.22
CA LYS A 150 -8.36 -7.14 10.64
C LYS A 150 -9.52 -7.56 11.55
N GLU A 151 -10.74 -7.24 11.18
CA GLU A 151 -11.96 -7.63 11.91
C GLU A 151 -12.19 -9.14 11.90
N LEU A 152 -11.64 -9.86 10.91
CA LEU A 152 -11.64 -11.33 10.84
C LEU A 152 -10.51 -11.99 11.66
N GLY A 153 -9.71 -11.21 12.37
CA GLY A 153 -8.66 -11.71 13.25
C GLY A 153 -7.23 -11.47 12.78
N GLY A 154 -6.98 -10.84 11.62
CA GLY A 154 -5.63 -10.49 11.20
C GLY A 154 -5.46 -10.27 9.69
N LEU A 155 -4.30 -9.69 9.32
CA LEU A 155 -4.01 -9.34 7.92
C LEU A 155 -3.86 -10.55 7.00
N GLU A 156 -3.52 -11.71 7.52
CA GLU A 156 -3.44 -12.99 6.79
C GLU A 156 -4.82 -13.39 6.22
N LYS A 157 -5.91 -12.97 6.83
CA LYS A 157 -7.28 -13.17 6.35
C LYS A 157 -7.60 -12.42 5.05
N ARG A 158 -6.73 -11.51 4.59
CA ARG A 158 -6.92 -10.81 3.30
C ARG A 158 -7.06 -11.78 2.13
N ARG A 159 -6.35 -12.94 2.16
CA ARG A 159 -6.48 -13.96 1.12
C ARG A 159 -7.90 -14.55 1.07
N LEU A 160 -8.49 -14.77 2.25
CA LEU A 160 -9.86 -15.26 2.36
C LEU A 160 -10.86 -14.23 1.80
N VAL A 161 -10.76 -12.97 2.22
CA VAL A 161 -11.64 -11.90 1.74
C VAL A 161 -11.54 -11.76 0.21
N ARG A 162 -10.32 -11.74 -0.35
CA ARG A 162 -10.10 -11.66 -1.81
C ARG A 162 -10.72 -12.84 -2.57
N ARG A 163 -10.61 -14.05 -2.03
CA ARG A 163 -11.20 -15.24 -2.65
C ARG A 163 -12.73 -15.13 -2.71
N VAL A 164 -13.36 -14.67 -1.63
CA VAL A 164 -14.81 -14.48 -1.58
C VAL A 164 -15.28 -13.41 -2.56
N ILE A 165 -14.56 -12.27 -2.65
CA ILE A 165 -14.88 -11.21 -3.60
C ILE A 165 -14.74 -11.68 -5.04
N ARG A 166 -13.68 -12.41 -5.40
CA ARG A 166 -13.53 -12.95 -6.77
C ARG A 166 -14.67 -13.88 -7.11
N LYS A 167 -15.03 -14.81 -6.21
CA LYS A 167 -16.18 -15.70 -6.41
C LYS A 167 -17.48 -14.91 -6.61
N ALA A 168 -17.69 -13.87 -5.79
CA ALA A 168 -18.87 -13.02 -5.92
C ALA A 168 -18.90 -12.30 -7.27
N LEU A 169 -17.79 -11.72 -7.71
CA LEU A 169 -17.67 -11.05 -9.01
C LEU A 169 -17.94 -12.02 -10.16
N ASP A 170 -17.33 -13.21 -10.15
CA ASP A 170 -17.53 -14.24 -11.18
C ASP A 170 -19.01 -14.65 -11.29
N LEU A 171 -19.69 -14.77 -10.17
CA LEU A 171 -21.13 -15.10 -10.16
C LEU A 171 -21.98 -13.96 -10.70
N LEU A 172 -21.66 -12.71 -10.35
CA LEU A 172 -22.38 -11.52 -10.85
C LEU A 172 -22.20 -11.35 -12.36
N LEU A 173 -20.99 -11.58 -12.88
CA LEU A 173 -20.70 -11.56 -14.32
C LEU A 173 -21.44 -12.68 -15.05
N LYS A 174 -21.44 -13.92 -14.52
CA LYS A 174 -22.15 -15.08 -15.11
C LYS A 174 -23.66 -14.87 -15.15
N GLN A 175 -24.23 -14.16 -14.19
CA GLN A 175 -25.65 -13.84 -14.15
C GLN A 175 -26.01 -12.57 -14.95
N GLY A 176 -25.04 -11.93 -15.60
CA GLY A 176 -25.27 -10.70 -16.37
C GLY A 176 -25.67 -9.49 -15.53
N ILE A 177 -25.46 -9.55 -14.20
CA ILE A 177 -25.74 -8.44 -13.29
C ILE A 177 -24.67 -7.35 -13.39
N LEU A 178 -23.43 -7.76 -13.69
CA LEU A 178 -22.31 -6.89 -14.02
C LEU A 178 -21.79 -7.25 -15.41
N SER A 179 -21.34 -6.25 -16.17
CA SER A 179 -20.65 -6.44 -17.44
C SER A 179 -19.16 -6.08 -17.28
N SER A 180 -18.29 -6.81 -17.97
CA SER A 180 -16.85 -6.56 -17.98
C SER A 180 -16.44 -5.35 -18.86
N ASP A 181 -17.36 -4.75 -19.60
CA ASP A 181 -17.09 -3.63 -20.48
C ASP A 181 -17.27 -2.29 -19.77
N SER A 182 -16.14 -1.75 -19.29
CA SER A 182 -16.04 -0.33 -18.92
C SER A 182 -15.29 0.47 -20.00
N SER A 183 -15.57 0.18 -21.26
CA SER A 183 -15.04 0.95 -22.39
C SER A 183 -16.17 1.36 -23.32
N ASP A 184 -17.09 2.21 -22.81
CA ASP A 184 -17.85 3.16 -23.60
C ASP A 184 -18.71 4.00 -22.65
N GLN A 185 -18.22 5.17 -22.28
CA GLN A 185 -19.08 6.32 -22.01
C GLN A 185 -18.56 7.49 -22.83
N PRO A 186 -19.46 8.15 -23.58
CA PRO A 186 -19.17 9.25 -24.47
C PRO A 186 -18.74 10.52 -23.72
#